data_336ec540eae0bbfac087f4bc49847ebd
#
_entry.id   336ec540eae0bbfac087f4bc49847ebd
#
_cell.length_a   1.000
_cell.length_b   1.000
_cell.length_c   1.000
_cell.angle_alpha   90.00
_cell.angle_beta   90.00
_cell.angle_gamma   90.00
#
_symmetry.space_group_name_H-M   'P 1'
#
loop_
_entity.id
_entity.type
_entity.pdbx_description
1 polymer ?
#
loop_
_entity_poly.entity_id
_entity_poly.type
_entity_poly.pdbx_seq_one_letter_code
_entity_poly.pdbx_strand_id
1 'polypeptide(L)'
;AYDCGARSVTVATHCTEADTAPQHIAYARKLGMDTVGFLMMAHLNDPQGLAKQGKLMEDYGAQTVYVTDSAGYMLPADVRARVAALRAVLKPETEIGFHGHHNLGMGIANSIAAIEEGASR
;
A
#
# COMPACT_ATOMS: atom_id res chain seq x y z
N ALA A 1 -13.32 10.33 -14.86
CA ALA A 1 -11.98 10.73 -14.37
C ALA A 1 -10.93 10.64 -15.49
N TYR A 2 -10.78 9.50 -16.17
CA TYR A 2 -9.78 9.31 -17.23
C TYR A 2 -9.95 10.32 -18.38
N ASP A 3 -11.16 10.49 -18.88
CA ASP A 3 -11.46 11.44 -19.95
C ASP A 3 -11.24 12.91 -19.56
N CYS A 4 -11.21 13.18 -18.25
CA CYS A 4 -10.87 14.50 -17.69
C CYS A 4 -9.37 14.67 -17.39
N GLY A 5 -8.52 13.73 -17.82
CA GLY A 5 -7.07 13.83 -17.68
C GLY A 5 -6.45 13.08 -16.50
N ALA A 6 -7.21 12.35 -15.68
CA ALA A 6 -6.63 11.52 -14.63
C ALA A 6 -5.79 10.38 -15.23
N ARG A 7 -4.60 10.16 -14.71
CA ARG A 7 -3.65 9.13 -15.20
C ARG A 7 -3.19 8.16 -14.11
N SER A 8 -3.50 8.44 -12.87
CA SER A 8 -3.25 7.54 -11.73
C SER A 8 -4.53 7.34 -10.94
N VAL A 9 -4.68 6.18 -10.34
CA VAL A 9 -5.82 5.85 -9.47
C VAL A 9 -5.35 5.03 -8.28
N THR A 10 -5.85 5.40 -7.11
CA THR A 10 -5.67 4.64 -5.87
C THR A 10 -6.94 3.85 -5.58
N VAL A 11 -6.81 2.53 -5.55
CA VAL A 11 -7.89 1.60 -5.18
C VAL A 11 -7.69 1.22 -3.71
N ALA A 12 -8.51 1.80 -2.85
CA ALA A 12 -8.41 1.64 -1.41
C ALA A 12 -9.35 0.55 -0.90
N THR A 13 -8.81 -0.34 -0.05
CA THR A 13 -9.59 -1.35 0.68
C THR A 13 -9.17 -1.37 2.14
N HIS A 14 -9.97 -2.00 2.99
CA HIS A 14 -9.49 -2.37 4.32
C HIS A 14 -8.30 -3.34 4.20
N CYS A 15 -7.38 -3.32 5.19
CA CYS A 15 -6.18 -4.14 5.19
C CYS A 15 -6.42 -5.67 5.25
N THR A 16 -7.67 -6.11 5.29
CA THR A 16 -8.10 -7.52 5.26
C THR A 16 -9.03 -7.85 4.10
N GLU A 17 -9.31 -6.88 3.20
CA GLU A 17 -10.37 -6.98 2.19
C GLU A 17 -9.87 -6.64 0.78
N ALA A 18 -8.63 -6.99 0.45
CA ALA A 18 -8.08 -6.77 -0.89
C ALA A 18 -8.88 -7.48 -1.99
N ASP A 19 -9.59 -8.55 -1.66
CA ASP A 19 -10.45 -9.33 -2.56
C ASP A 19 -11.64 -8.54 -3.12
N THR A 20 -11.93 -7.36 -2.59
CA THR A 20 -12.96 -6.45 -3.15
C THR A 20 -12.44 -5.57 -4.31
N ALA A 21 -11.12 -5.56 -4.56
CA ALA A 21 -10.46 -4.64 -5.49
C ALA A 21 -10.31 -5.11 -6.95
N PRO A 22 -10.40 -6.42 -7.32
CA PRO A 22 -9.91 -6.89 -8.62
C PRO A 22 -10.55 -6.21 -9.81
N GLN A 23 -11.86 -5.98 -9.80
CA GLN A 23 -12.56 -5.32 -10.91
C GLN A 23 -12.10 -3.86 -11.11
N HIS A 24 -11.83 -3.14 -10.03
CA HIS A 24 -11.41 -1.74 -10.07
C HIS A 24 -9.98 -1.63 -10.61
N ILE A 25 -9.08 -2.48 -10.09
CA ILE A 25 -7.68 -2.56 -10.54
C ILE A 25 -7.62 -2.96 -12.02
N ALA A 26 -8.32 -4.03 -12.41
CA ALA A 26 -8.33 -4.50 -13.79
C ALA A 26 -8.85 -3.43 -14.77
N TYR A 27 -9.90 -2.70 -14.39
CA TYR A 27 -10.43 -1.63 -15.23
C TYR A 27 -9.45 -0.45 -15.37
N ALA A 28 -8.82 -0.03 -14.28
CA ALA A 28 -7.80 1.02 -14.31
C ALA A 28 -6.60 0.63 -15.18
N ARG A 29 -6.13 -0.62 -15.06
CA ARG A 29 -5.06 -1.17 -15.89
C ARG A 29 -5.43 -1.22 -17.36
N LYS A 30 -6.67 -1.59 -17.69
CA LYS A 30 -7.19 -1.57 -19.08
C LYS A 30 -7.15 -0.17 -19.69
N LEU A 31 -7.33 0.87 -18.89
CA LEU A 31 -7.23 2.27 -19.33
C LEU A 31 -5.77 2.77 -19.40
N GLY A 32 -4.78 1.95 -19.01
CA GLY A 32 -3.37 2.36 -18.97
C GLY A 32 -3.03 3.31 -17.82
N MET A 33 -3.84 3.34 -16.77
CA MET A 33 -3.58 4.19 -15.60
C MET A 33 -2.49 3.58 -14.71
N ASP A 34 -1.67 4.44 -14.09
CA ASP A 34 -0.87 4.08 -12.92
C ASP A 34 -1.82 3.66 -11.80
N THR A 35 -1.69 2.42 -11.34
CA THR A 35 -2.70 1.81 -10.46
C THR A 35 -2.08 1.40 -9.14
N VAL A 36 -2.59 2.01 -8.08
CA VAL A 36 -2.12 1.83 -6.71
C VAL A 36 -3.13 1.00 -5.92
N GLY A 37 -2.67 -0.08 -5.28
CA GLY A 37 -3.40 -0.80 -4.24
C GLY A 37 -3.12 -0.16 -2.89
N PHE A 38 -4.15 0.22 -2.14
CA PHE A 38 -4.02 1.02 -0.92
C PHE A 38 -4.70 0.30 0.25
N LEU A 39 -3.89 -0.28 1.14
CA LEU A 39 -4.35 -1.06 2.28
C LEU A 39 -4.54 -0.15 3.49
N MET A 40 -5.78 0.30 3.69
CA MET A 40 -6.16 1.15 4.82
C MET A 40 -6.14 0.38 6.14
N MET A 41 -5.99 1.11 7.26
CA MET A 41 -6.00 0.54 8.62
C MET A 41 -4.92 -0.53 8.83
N ALA A 42 -3.78 -0.42 8.16
CA ALA A 42 -2.73 -1.44 8.18
C ALA A 42 -2.20 -1.76 9.59
N HIS A 43 -2.38 -0.87 10.57
CA HIS A 43 -2.05 -1.11 11.97
C HIS A 43 -2.90 -2.22 12.62
N LEU A 44 -4.08 -2.55 12.07
CA LEU A 44 -4.96 -3.61 12.57
C LEU A 44 -4.58 -5.00 12.07
N ASN A 45 -3.65 -5.10 11.11
CA ASN A 45 -3.20 -6.37 10.58
C ASN A 45 -1.73 -6.63 10.95
N ASP A 46 -1.38 -7.87 11.20
CA ASP A 46 0.02 -8.24 11.40
C ASP A 46 0.82 -8.15 10.07
N PRO A 47 2.15 -8.08 10.12
CA PRO A 47 2.96 -7.94 8.91
C PRO A 47 2.72 -9.03 7.85
N GLN A 48 2.55 -10.28 8.26
CA GLN A 48 2.33 -11.42 7.37
C GLN A 48 0.93 -11.41 6.75
N GLY A 49 -0.07 -11.06 7.55
CA GLY A 49 -1.44 -10.86 7.08
C GLY A 49 -1.53 -9.73 6.07
N LEU A 50 -0.86 -8.60 6.35
CA LEU A 50 -0.79 -7.47 5.43
C LEU A 50 -0.06 -7.84 4.13
N ALA A 51 1.04 -8.60 4.22
CA ALA A 51 1.78 -9.06 3.04
C ALA A 51 0.93 -9.93 2.11
N LYS A 52 0.08 -10.81 2.66
CA LYS A 52 -0.88 -11.60 1.87
C LYS A 52 -1.86 -10.70 1.11
N GLN A 53 -2.38 -9.67 1.76
CA GLN A 53 -3.29 -8.70 1.12
C GLN A 53 -2.57 -7.87 0.05
N GLY A 54 -1.34 -7.46 0.30
CA GLY A 54 -0.49 -6.78 -0.67
C GLY A 54 -0.22 -7.63 -1.91
N LYS A 55 0.03 -8.93 -1.71
CA LYS A 55 0.21 -9.88 -2.81
C LYS A 55 -1.05 -10.02 -3.67
N LEU A 56 -2.24 -10.02 -3.06
CA LEU A 56 -3.50 -10.00 -3.82
C LEU A 56 -3.63 -8.73 -4.67
N MET A 57 -3.31 -7.55 -4.11
CA MET A 57 -3.33 -6.30 -4.88
C MET A 57 -2.39 -6.36 -6.09
N GLU A 58 -1.18 -6.88 -5.92
CA GLU A 58 -0.22 -7.10 -7.02
C GLU A 58 -0.79 -8.08 -8.06
N ASP A 59 -1.33 -9.22 -7.63
CA ASP A 59 -1.87 -10.25 -8.52
C ASP A 59 -3.07 -9.74 -9.34
N TYR A 60 -3.82 -8.78 -8.83
CA TYR A 60 -4.87 -8.08 -9.57
C TYR A 60 -4.34 -7.04 -10.55
N GLY A 61 -3.05 -6.68 -10.46
CA GLY A 61 -2.37 -5.79 -11.39
C GLY A 61 -1.97 -4.42 -10.82
N ALA A 62 -2.05 -4.20 -9.50
CA ALA A 62 -1.51 -2.99 -8.89
C ALA A 62 0.01 -2.92 -9.11
N GLN A 63 0.50 -1.74 -9.48
CA GLN A 63 1.92 -1.48 -9.71
C GLN A 63 2.62 -0.98 -8.46
N THR A 64 1.84 -0.47 -7.52
CA THR A 64 2.29 -0.02 -6.21
C THR A 64 1.34 -0.55 -5.13
N VAL A 65 1.88 -0.94 -3.98
CA VAL A 65 1.08 -1.33 -2.81
C VAL A 65 1.46 -0.44 -1.63
N TYR A 66 0.46 0.23 -1.04
CA TYR A 66 0.65 1.12 0.10
C TYR A 66 0.35 0.45 1.43
N VAL A 67 1.25 0.66 2.39
CA VAL A 67 0.99 0.49 3.82
C VAL A 67 0.41 1.80 4.36
N THR A 68 -0.80 1.77 4.88
CA THR A 68 -1.45 2.99 5.38
C THR A 68 -1.68 2.93 6.88
N ASP A 69 -0.97 3.76 7.60
CA ASP A 69 -1.21 4.00 9.04
C ASP A 69 -2.36 5.00 9.23
N SER A 70 -3.58 4.53 9.01
CA SER A 70 -4.78 5.38 9.06
C SER A 70 -5.03 6.02 10.43
N ALA A 71 -4.58 5.38 11.50
CA ALA A 71 -4.72 5.91 12.86
C ALA A 71 -3.56 6.81 13.30
N GLY A 72 -2.44 6.84 12.56
CA GLY A 72 -1.20 7.50 13.01
C GLY A 72 -0.67 6.90 14.30
N TYR A 73 -0.82 5.59 14.45
CA TYR A 73 -0.59 4.81 15.66
C TYR A 73 0.72 4.02 15.62
N MET A 74 1.22 3.70 14.43
CA MET A 74 2.43 2.90 14.28
C MET A 74 3.67 3.62 14.82
N LEU A 75 4.59 2.82 15.34
CA LEU A 75 5.96 3.23 15.63
C LEU A 75 6.88 2.81 14.46
N PRO A 76 8.10 3.38 14.32
CA PRO A 76 9.01 3.03 13.22
C PRO A 76 9.28 1.53 13.05
N ALA A 77 9.35 0.79 14.16
CA ALA A 77 9.53 -0.67 14.13
C ALA A 77 8.33 -1.39 13.48
N ASP A 78 7.11 -0.92 13.73
CA ASP A 78 5.89 -1.49 13.15
C ASP A 78 5.85 -1.27 11.64
N VAL A 79 6.29 -0.09 11.19
CA VAL A 79 6.38 0.26 9.76
C VAL A 79 7.43 -0.60 9.06
N ARG A 80 8.64 -0.71 9.63
CA ARG A 80 9.71 -1.55 9.08
C ARG A 80 9.25 -2.99 8.89
N ALA A 81 8.62 -3.58 9.92
CA ALA A 81 8.16 -4.96 9.86
C ALA A 81 7.15 -5.20 8.72
N ARG A 82 6.25 -4.24 8.46
CA ARG A 82 5.23 -4.33 7.40
C ARG A 82 5.82 -4.13 6.01
N VAL A 83 6.71 -3.14 5.86
CA VAL A 83 7.40 -2.89 4.57
C VAL A 83 8.29 -4.08 4.22
N ALA A 84 9.07 -4.60 5.15
CA ALA A 84 9.89 -5.79 4.95
C ALA A 84 9.05 -7.03 4.56
N ALA A 85 7.90 -7.23 5.23
CA ALA A 85 7.01 -8.35 4.91
C ALA A 85 6.41 -8.22 3.50
N LEU A 86 6.04 -7.01 3.06
CA LEU A 86 5.61 -6.76 1.68
C LEU A 86 6.76 -7.00 0.70
N ARG A 87 7.95 -6.48 0.98
CA ARG A 87 9.11 -6.66 0.09
C ARG A 87 9.47 -8.12 -0.12
N ALA A 88 9.25 -8.97 0.90
CA ALA A 88 9.55 -10.39 0.84
C ALA A 88 8.61 -11.18 -0.11
N VAL A 89 7.42 -10.67 -0.41
CA VAL A 89 6.40 -11.39 -1.21
C VAL A 89 6.09 -10.72 -2.55
N LEU A 90 6.33 -9.41 -2.66
CA LEU A 90 6.09 -8.68 -3.90
C LEU A 90 7.27 -8.82 -4.86
N LYS A 91 6.98 -8.71 -6.16
CA LYS A 91 8.00 -8.69 -7.21
C LYS A 91 8.90 -7.46 -7.07
N PRO A 92 10.15 -7.54 -7.53
CA PRO A 92 11.09 -6.40 -7.45
C PRO A 92 10.58 -5.13 -8.14
N GLU A 93 9.83 -5.26 -9.22
CA GLU A 93 9.25 -4.16 -9.99
C GLU A 93 8.01 -3.53 -9.35
N THR A 94 7.37 -4.21 -8.39
CA THR A 94 6.22 -3.66 -7.67
C THR A 94 6.72 -2.69 -6.60
N GLU A 95 6.31 -1.44 -6.69
CA GLU A 95 6.68 -0.41 -5.73
C GLU A 95 5.94 -0.58 -4.41
N ILE A 96 6.58 -0.19 -3.32
CA ILE A 96 5.95 -0.10 -2.01
C ILE A 96 5.84 1.37 -1.63
N GLY A 97 4.64 1.77 -1.22
CA GLY A 97 4.36 3.10 -0.71
C GLY A 97 4.03 3.07 0.79
N PHE A 98 4.24 4.20 1.44
CA PHE A 98 3.83 4.41 2.81
C PHE A 98 3.00 5.69 2.95
N HIS A 99 1.86 5.58 3.62
CA HIS A 99 1.01 6.72 3.95
C HIS A 99 0.81 6.79 5.47
N GLY A 100 1.47 7.74 6.10
CA GLY A 100 1.46 7.91 7.56
C GLY A 100 0.61 9.09 8.01
N HIS A 101 -0.25 8.87 9.01
CA HIS A 101 -0.88 9.95 9.77
C HIS A 101 -0.03 10.32 10.98
N HIS A 102 -0.34 11.45 11.62
CA HIS A 102 0.56 12.09 12.59
C HIS A 102 -0.01 12.16 14.02
N ASN A 103 -0.93 11.26 14.39
CA ASN A 103 -1.61 11.31 15.70
C ASN A 103 -0.64 11.16 16.87
N LEU A 104 0.34 10.27 16.79
CA LEU A 104 1.40 10.12 17.78
C LEU A 104 2.64 11.00 17.49
N GLY A 105 2.56 11.91 16.53
CA GLY A 105 3.72 12.70 16.12
C GLY A 105 4.79 11.92 15.33
N MET A 106 4.50 10.68 14.92
CA MET A 106 5.48 9.78 14.32
C MET A 106 5.44 9.75 12.77
N GLY A 107 4.55 10.47 12.11
CA GLY A 107 4.37 10.37 10.66
C GLY A 107 5.66 10.58 9.86
N ILE A 108 6.48 11.58 10.22
CA ILE A 108 7.78 11.83 9.55
C ILE A 108 8.77 10.70 9.85
N ALA A 109 8.93 10.31 11.12
CA ALA A 109 9.83 9.24 11.51
C ALA A 109 9.45 7.91 10.85
N ASN A 110 8.16 7.62 10.74
CA ASN A 110 7.61 6.45 10.08
C ASN A 110 7.88 6.47 8.56
N SER A 111 7.77 7.64 7.92
CA SER A 111 8.09 7.78 6.50
C SER A 111 9.58 7.51 6.23
N ILE A 112 10.45 8.02 7.09
CA ILE A 112 11.90 7.74 6.99
C ILE A 112 12.16 6.24 7.17
N ALA A 113 11.55 5.61 8.18
CA ALA A 113 11.68 4.17 8.43
C ALA A 113 11.18 3.33 7.25
N ALA A 114 10.09 3.75 6.59
CA ALA A 114 9.58 3.08 5.40
C ALA A 114 10.57 3.17 4.22
N ILE A 115 11.16 4.35 3.98
CA ILE A 115 12.16 4.56 2.92
C ILE A 115 13.40 3.71 3.16
N GLU A 116 13.91 3.69 4.39
CA GLU A 116 15.08 2.88 4.77
C GLU A 116 14.84 1.38 4.58
N GLU A 117 13.58 0.92 4.67
CA GLU A 117 13.18 -0.47 4.44
C GLU A 117 12.79 -0.76 2.98
N GLY A 118 12.85 0.23 2.09
CA GLY A 118 12.68 0.06 0.65
C GLY A 118 11.35 0.56 0.08
N ALA A 119 10.60 1.37 0.80
CA ALA A 119 9.50 2.11 0.21
C ALA A 119 10.04 3.21 -0.72
N SER A 120 9.40 3.37 -1.88
CA SER A 120 9.80 4.32 -2.93
C SER A 120 8.73 5.36 -3.27
N ARG A 121 7.54 5.22 -2.67
CA ARG A 121 6.39 6.14 -2.89
C ARG A 121 5.68 6.52 -1.61
#